data_8a453a006294c4b61b694379da5a1c14
#
_entry.id   8a453a006294c4b61b694379da5a1c14
#
_cell.length_a   1.000
_cell.length_b   1.000
_cell.length_c   1.000
_cell.angle_alpha   90.00
_cell.angle_beta   90.00
_cell.angle_gamma   90.00
#
_symmetry.space_group_name_H-M   'P 1'
#
loop_
_entity.id
_entity.type
_entity.pdbx_description
1 polymer ?
#
loop_
_entity_poly.entity_id
_entity_poly.type
_entity_poly.pdbx_seq_one_letter_code
_entity_poly.pdbx_strand_id
1 'polypeptide(L)'
;MRDKHGNLRLSKAAKAYHPGRGVYRSSYRNALRLTATENNMAYRTADHLRWQQQPFVVGIEIKLSNNHTCKGVIGRFIDICDDLAGVYPKDFKFVGWHPHCRCYCVPKQASKEEFMEYQQRLLNGEDVSNYHFKGEVKDVPDNFNKWIDKNKERAKGWSNMPYFVRHNPHYVKGFEVDTYSAEERKFTRARKTKFAMRMPRFETPSSFAIYL
;
A
#
# COMPACT_ATOMS: atom_id res chain seq x y z
N MET A 1 24.58 4.17 26.05
CA MET A 1 25.23 4.56 27.31
C MET A 1 24.18 5.09 28.27
N ARG A 2 24.30 4.81 29.58
CA ARG A 2 23.47 5.43 30.62
C ARG A 2 24.25 6.55 31.30
N ASP A 3 23.56 7.59 31.74
CA ASP A 3 24.19 8.62 32.57
C ASP A 3 24.28 8.20 34.05
N LYS A 4 24.86 9.07 34.88
CA LYS A 4 24.98 8.84 36.32
C LYS A 4 23.63 8.69 37.06
N HIS A 5 22.54 9.04 36.43
CA HIS A 5 21.15 8.91 36.92
C HIS A 5 20.40 7.73 36.29
N GLY A 6 21.08 6.88 35.48
CA GLY A 6 20.47 5.72 34.82
C GLY A 6 19.74 6.04 33.52
N ASN A 7 19.65 7.29 33.07
CA ASN A 7 18.96 7.67 31.86
C ASN A 7 19.77 7.30 30.61
N LEU A 8 19.09 6.86 29.57
CA LEU A 8 19.71 6.56 28.28
C LEU A 8 20.23 7.86 27.61
N ARG A 9 21.55 7.91 27.37
CA ARG A 9 22.18 8.98 26.61
C ARG A 9 22.65 8.48 25.25
N LEU A 10 22.52 9.34 24.26
CA LEU A 10 23.07 9.10 22.93
C LEU A 10 24.60 9.06 23.00
N SER A 11 25.23 8.11 22.30
CA SER A 11 26.68 8.05 22.13
C SER A 11 27.19 9.31 21.39
N LYS A 12 28.52 9.60 21.48
CA LYS A 12 29.11 10.70 20.71
C LYS A 12 28.84 10.54 19.20
N ALA A 13 28.93 9.34 18.64
CA ALA A 13 28.63 9.05 17.25
C ALA A 13 27.15 9.30 16.91
N ALA A 14 26.24 8.91 17.80
CA ALA A 14 24.81 9.16 17.60
C ALA A 14 24.45 10.66 17.70
N LYS A 15 25.16 11.42 18.52
CA LYS A 15 25.00 12.89 18.60
C LYS A 15 25.57 13.61 17.37
N ALA A 16 26.66 13.12 16.81
CA ALA A 16 27.29 13.63 15.60
C ALA A 16 26.54 13.22 14.32
N TYR A 17 25.61 12.26 14.42
CA TYR A 17 24.79 11.82 13.29
C TYR A 17 23.78 12.91 12.91
N HIS A 18 24.08 13.60 11.82
CA HIS A 18 23.20 14.59 11.20
C HIS A 18 22.63 14.02 9.89
N PRO A 19 21.51 13.32 9.95
CA PRO A 19 20.84 12.85 8.73
C PRO A 19 20.45 14.07 7.91
N GLY A 20 20.72 14.04 6.60
CA GLY A 20 20.43 15.13 5.68
C GLY A 20 18.97 15.61 5.75
N ARG A 21 18.70 16.76 5.16
CA ARG A 21 17.34 17.33 5.04
C ARG A 21 16.53 16.47 4.08
N GLY A 22 15.70 15.59 4.58
CA GLY A 22 14.85 14.75 3.74
C GLY A 22 13.75 14.05 4.55
N VAL A 23 12.88 13.35 3.85
CA VAL A 23 11.81 12.55 4.45
C VAL A 23 12.40 11.52 5.44
N TYR A 24 13.64 11.09 5.20
CA TYR A 24 14.37 10.09 5.97
C TYR A 24 15.31 10.72 6.99
N ARG A 25 14.76 11.30 8.04
CA ARG A 25 15.56 12.01 9.08
C ARG A 25 16.32 11.09 10.03
N SER A 26 15.98 9.81 10.12
CA SER A 26 16.67 8.82 10.93
C SER A 26 16.33 7.41 10.50
N SER A 27 17.22 6.45 10.75
CA SER A 27 16.99 5.03 10.50
C SER A 27 15.78 4.50 11.29
N TYR A 28 15.60 4.95 12.53
CA TYR A 28 14.45 4.59 13.36
C TYR A 28 13.12 5.07 12.73
N ARG A 29 13.04 6.34 12.34
CA ARG A 29 11.82 6.87 11.68
C ARG A 29 11.55 6.20 10.36
N ASN A 30 12.59 5.83 9.62
CA ASN A 30 12.46 5.04 8.40
C ASN A 30 11.91 3.65 8.65
N ALA A 31 12.43 2.96 9.66
CA ALA A 31 11.92 1.65 10.05
C ALA A 31 10.43 1.73 10.43
N LEU A 32 10.03 2.70 11.25
CA LEU A 32 8.63 2.92 11.60
C LEU A 32 7.76 3.20 10.39
N ARG A 33 8.24 4.04 9.47
CA ARG A 33 7.50 4.35 8.23
C ARG A 33 7.35 3.12 7.34
N LEU A 34 8.41 2.36 7.18
CA LEU A 34 8.40 1.11 6.41
C LEU A 34 7.39 0.13 7.03
N THR A 35 7.50 -0.13 8.33
CA THR A 35 6.61 -1.05 9.04
C THR A 35 5.14 -0.63 8.90
N ALA A 36 4.83 0.65 9.10
CA ALA A 36 3.47 1.15 8.93
C ALA A 36 2.96 1.03 7.48
N THR A 37 3.83 1.24 6.50
CA THR A 37 3.49 1.09 5.09
C THR A 37 3.20 -0.37 4.74
N GLU A 38 4.08 -1.28 5.12
CA GLU A 38 3.94 -2.71 4.83
C GLU A 38 2.73 -3.32 5.52
N ASN A 39 2.49 -2.98 6.79
CA ASN A 39 1.29 -3.43 7.50
C ASN A 39 0.00 -2.97 6.82
N ASN A 40 -0.06 -1.70 6.41
CA ASN A 40 -1.21 -1.17 5.69
C ASN A 40 -1.40 -1.85 4.33
N MET A 41 -0.31 -2.11 3.60
CA MET A 41 -0.36 -2.81 2.31
C MET A 41 -0.84 -4.25 2.46
N ALA A 42 -0.35 -4.96 3.50
CA ALA A 42 -0.78 -6.33 3.79
C ALA A 42 -2.28 -6.38 4.12
N TYR A 43 -2.75 -5.49 4.99
CA TYR A 43 -4.16 -5.42 5.38
C TYR A 43 -5.07 -5.13 4.18
N ARG A 44 -4.71 -4.12 3.37
CA ARG A 44 -5.48 -3.76 2.16
C ARG A 44 -5.46 -4.85 1.10
N THR A 45 -4.35 -5.59 1.00
CA THR A 45 -4.28 -6.75 0.09
C THR A 45 -5.21 -7.87 0.56
N ALA A 46 -5.28 -8.14 1.86
CA ALA A 46 -6.21 -9.13 2.41
C ALA A 46 -7.68 -8.73 2.17
N ASP A 47 -8.01 -7.44 2.38
CA ASP A 47 -9.34 -6.92 2.07
C ASP A 47 -9.68 -7.04 0.58
N HIS A 48 -8.75 -6.68 -0.30
CA HIS A 48 -8.93 -6.82 -1.75
C HIS A 48 -9.25 -8.28 -2.12
N LEU A 49 -8.45 -9.24 -1.65
CA LEU A 49 -8.67 -10.66 -1.93
C LEU A 49 -10.01 -11.16 -1.39
N ARG A 50 -10.41 -10.71 -0.21
CA ARG A 50 -11.70 -11.04 0.38
C ARG A 50 -12.86 -10.51 -0.46
N TRP A 51 -12.79 -9.25 -0.90
CA TRP A 51 -13.86 -8.65 -1.70
C TRP A 51 -13.98 -9.26 -3.09
N GLN A 52 -12.87 -9.74 -3.69
CA GLN A 52 -12.93 -10.47 -4.95
C GLN A 52 -13.83 -11.72 -4.87
N GLN A 53 -13.90 -12.35 -3.72
CA GLN A 53 -14.70 -13.56 -3.48
C GLN A 53 -16.18 -13.24 -3.18
N GLN A 54 -16.54 -12.00 -2.95
CA GLN A 54 -17.91 -11.58 -2.60
C GLN A 54 -18.64 -11.09 -3.84
N PRO A 55 -19.61 -11.83 -4.39
CA PRO A 55 -20.29 -11.44 -5.63
C PRO A 55 -21.06 -10.13 -5.52
N PHE A 56 -21.62 -9.85 -4.34
CA PHE A 56 -22.40 -8.65 -4.08
C PHE A 56 -21.57 -7.37 -3.86
N VAL A 57 -20.24 -7.45 -3.85
CA VAL A 57 -19.37 -6.27 -3.88
C VAL A 57 -19.24 -5.81 -5.32
N VAL A 58 -19.78 -4.65 -5.63
CA VAL A 58 -19.88 -4.06 -6.97
C VAL A 58 -18.80 -3.03 -7.28
N GLY A 59 -18.00 -2.66 -6.31
CA GLY A 59 -16.91 -1.71 -6.41
C GLY A 59 -16.26 -1.44 -5.07
N ILE A 60 -15.32 -0.51 -5.05
CA ILE A 60 -14.67 -0.05 -3.82
C ILE A 60 -14.69 1.47 -3.77
N GLU A 61 -14.83 2.04 -2.59
CA GLU A 61 -14.73 3.48 -2.36
C GLU A 61 -13.50 3.78 -1.51
N ILE A 62 -12.59 4.58 -2.05
CA ILE A 62 -11.37 5.01 -1.35
C ILE A 62 -11.62 6.37 -0.74
N LYS A 63 -11.54 6.45 0.59
CA LYS A 63 -11.83 7.64 1.39
C LYS A 63 -10.58 8.19 2.05
N LEU A 64 -10.58 9.50 2.21
CA LEU A 64 -9.56 10.19 3.01
C LEU A 64 -9.72 9.83 4.49
N SER A 65 -8.60 9.66 5.17
CA SER A 65 -8.62 9.51 6.63
C SER A 65 -9.00 10.83 7.31
N ASN A 66 -9.75 10.75 8.41
CA ASN A 66 -10.05 11.91 9.26
C ASN A 66 -8.77 12.58 9.84
N ASN A 67 -7.66 11.83 9.86
CA ASN A 67 -6.34 12.32 10.27
C ASN A 67 -5.48 12.83 9.08
N HIS A 68 -6.11 13.15 7.95
CA HIS A 68 -5.46 13.75 6.78
C HIS A 68 -5.17 15.24 7.03
N THR A 69 -4.44 15.51 8.11
CA THR A 69 -4.02 16.85 8.53
C THR A 69 -2.59 16.81 9.04
N CYS A 70 -1.79 17.84 8.73
CA CYS A 70 -0.50 18.02 9.35
C CYS A 70 -0.65 18.63 10.75
N LYS A 71 -0.06 18.00 11.76
CA LYS A 71 0.04 18.60 13.10
C LYS A 71 0.81 19.94 13.01
N GLY A 72 0.18 21.00 13.50
CA GLY A 72 0.81 22.32 13.60
C GLY A 72 0.64 23.24 12.37
N VAL A 73 -0.10 22.83 11.36
CA VAL A 73 -0.49 23.69 10.24
C VAL A 73 -1.97 24.00 10.37
N ILE A 74 -2.30 25.29 10.42
CA ILE A 74 -3.68 25.76 10.35
C ILE A 74 -4.14 25.57 8.90
N GLY A 75 -4.93 24.52 8.65
CA GLY A 75 -5.45 24.21 7.33
C GLY A 75 -5.37 22.73 6.98
N ARG A 76 -6.14 22.35 5.97
CA ARG A 76 -6.15 20.99 5.41
C ARG A 76 -4.89 20.78 4.57
N PHE A 77 -4.15 19.74 4.86
CA PHE A 77 -3.07 19.29 3.98
C PHE A 77 -3.68 18.67 2.72
N ILE A 78 -3.24 19.12 1.56
CA ILE A 78 -3.67 18.61 0.25
C ILE A 78 -2.51 17.85 -0.37
N ASP A 79 -2.75 16.61 -0.75
CA ASP A 79 -1.79 15.77 -1.45
C ASP A 79 -2.48 14.88 -2.50
N ILE A 80 -1.73 13.93 -3.06
CA ILE A 80 -2.23 12.95 -4.03
C ILE A 80 -3.47 12.18 -3.54
N CYS A 81 -3.65 12.04 -2.23
CA CYS A 81 -4.82 11.36 -1.68
C CYS A 81 -6.12 12.12 -1.96
N ASP A 82 -6.06 13.45 -1.93
CA ASP A 82 -7.21 14.32 -2.23
C ASP A 82 -7.60 14.22 -3.71
N ASP A 83 -6.61 14.16 -4.58
CA ASP A 83 -6.83 14.04 -6.04
C ASP A 83 -7.41 12.69 -6.42
N LEU A 84 -7.02 11.61 -5.70
CA LEU A 84 -7.34 10.23 -6.08
C LEU A 84 -8.38 9.55 -5.19
N ALA A 85 -9.00 10.24 -4.24
CA ALA A 85 -10.14 9.70 -3.51
C ALA A 85 -11.33 9.52 -4.46
N GLY A 86 -12.09 8.44 -4.30
CA GLY A 86 -13.24 8.18 -5.17
C GLY A 86 -13.66 6.72 -5.23
N VAL A 87 -14.54 6.43 -6.18
CA VAL A 87 -15.09 5.08 -6.39
C VAL A 87 -14.35 4.42 -7.55
N TYR A 88 -13.93 3.18 -7.33
CA TYR A 88 -13.11 2.38 -8.24
C TYR A 88 -13.74 1.02 -8.50
N PRO A 89 -13.39 0.36 -9.61
CA PRO A 89 -13.78 -1.02 -9.86
C PRO A 89 -13.36 -1.96 -8.75
N LYS A 90 -14.09 -3.06 -8.59
CA LYS A 90 -13.83 -4.08 -7.57
C LYS A 90 -12.43 -4.70 -7.68
N ASP A 91 -11.95 -4.88 -8.91
CA ASP A 91 -10.63 -5.45 -9.22
C ASP A 91 -9.47 -4.46 -9.10
N PHE A 92 -9.76 -3.15 -8.90
CA PHE A 92 -8.73 -2.16 -8.63
C PHE A 92 -8.04 -2.46 -7.29
N LYS A 93 -6.75 -2.79 -7.34
CA LYS A 93 -5.98 -3.14 -6.14
C LYS A 93 -5.44 -1.89 -5.45
N PHE A 94 -6.13 -1.44 -4.41
CA PHE A 94 -5.70 -0.34 -3.59
C PHE A 94 -4.79 -0.81 -2.45
N VAL A 95 -3.51 -0.46 -2.51
CA VAL A 95 -2.53 -0.71 -1.44
C VAL A 95 -2.03 0.57 -0.77
N GLY A 96 -2.45 1.73 -1.30
CA GLY A 96 -2.07 3.08 -0.86
C GLY A 96 -1.56 3.92 -2.01
N TRP A 97 -1.74 5.22 -1.92
CA TRP A 97 -1.27 6.17 -2.94
C TRP A 97 0.22 6.46 -2.81
N HIS A 98 0.72 6.50 -1.59
CA HIS A 98 2.10 6.80 -1.23
C HIS A 98 2.53 6.03 0.03
N PRO A 99 3.83 5.97 0.37
CA PRO A 99 4.28 5.41 1.64
C PRO A 99 3.60 6.10 2.83
N HIS A 100 3.21 5.31 3.84
CA HIS A 100 2.49 5.80 5.03
C HIS A 100 1.12 6.44 4.73
N CYS A 101 0.50 6.07 3.61
CA CYS A 101 -0.85 6.50 3.26
C CYS A 101 -1.87 6.04 4.30
N ARG A 102 -2.71 6.97 4.75
CA ARG A 102 -3.73 6.73 5.80
C ARG A 102 -5.14 6.56 5.23
N CYS A 103 -5.33 6.74 3.93
CA CYS A 103 -6.61 6.50 3.28
C CYS A 103 -7.08 5.07 3.54
N TYR A 104 -8.38 4.89 3.59
CA TYR A 104 -8.99 3.58 3.78
C TYR A 104 -9.95 3.27 2.63
N CYS A 105 -10.23 2.01 2.45
CA CYS A 105 -11.09 1.51 1.41
C CYS A 105 -12.32 0.85 2.03
N VAL A 106 -13.49 1.09 1.44
CA VAL A 106 -14.76 0.48 1.85
C VAL A 106 -15.36 -0.24 0.64
N PRO A 107 -15.88 -1.46 0.80
CA PRO A 107 -16.54 -2.14 -0.29
C PRO A 107 -17.88 -1.44 -0.59
N LYS A 108 -18.13 -1.17 -1.86
CA LYS A 108 -19.44 -0.74 -2.34
C LYS A 108 -20.27 -1.99 -2.63
N GLN A 109 -21.35 -2.13 -1.91
CA GLN A 109 -22.24 -3.30 -2.05
C GLN A 109 -23.36 -3.01 -3.04
N ALA A 110 -23.90 -4.06 -3.63
CA ALA A 110 -25.13 -4.02 -4.40
C ALA A 110 -26.29 -3.52 -3.54
N SER A 111 -27.38 -3.10 -4.16
CA SER A 111 -28.59 -2.73 -3.43
C SER A 111 -29.14 -3.94 -2.65
N LYS A 112 -29.88 -3.64 -1.59
CA LYS A 112 -30.50 -4.70 -0.78
C LYS A 112 -31.46 -5.55 -1.62
N GLU A 113 -32.20 -4.93 -2.50
CA GLU A 113 -33.17 -5.55 -3.40
C GLU A 113 -32.50 -6.53 -4.36
N GLU A 114 -31.42 -6.08 -5.03
CA GLU A 114 -30.63 -6.92 -5.93
C GLU A 114 -29.97 -8.08 -5.20
N PHE A 115 -29.46 -7.83 -3.99
CA PHE A 115 -28.86 -8.88 -3.18
C PHE A 115 -29.90 -9.94 -2.76
N MET A 116 -31.12 -9.52 -2.41
CA MET A 116 -32.18 -10.45 -2.06
C MET A 116 -32.64 -11.25 -3.29
N GLU A 117 -32.73 -10.62 -4.48
CA GLU A 117 -33.03 -11.34 -5.72
C GLU A 117 -31.95 -12.39 -6.03
N TYR A 118 -30.69 -12.02 -5.90
CA TYR A 118 -29.56 -12.92 -6.08
C TYR A 118 -29.65 -14.13 -5.13
N GLN A 119 -29.91 -13.88 -3.84
CA GLN A 119 -30.07 -14.94 -2.85
C GLN A 119 -31.26 -15.86 -3.16
N GLN A 120 -32.39 -15.28 -3.59
CA GLN A 120 -33.57 -16.08 -3.95
C GLN A 120 -33.30 -17.03 -5.13
N ARG A 121 -32.60 -16.56 -6.16
CA ARG A 121 -32.18 -17.38 -7.29
C ARG A 121 -31.27 -18.52 -6.84
N LEU A 122 -30.33 -18.22 -5.96
CA LEU A 122 -29.40 -19.22 -5.41
C LEU A 122 -30.13 -20.30 -4.59
N LEU A 123 -31.13 -19.89 -3.77
CA LEU A 123 -31.97 -20.79 -3.01
C LEU A 123 -32.87 -21.67 -3.90
N ASN A 124 -33.30 -21.14 -5.04
CA ASN A 124 -34.05 -21.89 -6.03
C ASN A 124 -33.19 -22.87 -6.84
N GLY A 125 -31.87 -22.89 -6.64
CA GLY A 125 -30.94 -23.76 -7.38
C GLY A 125 -30.65 -23.24 -8.81
N GLU A 126 -30.93 -21.96 -9.09
CA GLU A 126 -30.64 -21.34 -10.39
C GLU A 126 -29.12 -21.11 -10.53
N ASP A 127 -28.63 -21.17 -11.77
CA ASP A 127 -27.24 -20.79 -12.06
C ASP A 127 -27.08 -19.27 -11.97
N VAL A 128 -26.31 -18.83 -10.99
CA VAL A 128 -26.01 -17.39 -10.75
C VAL A 128 -24.61 -16.99 -11.22
N SER A 129 -23.89 -17.85 -11.93
CA SER A 129 -22.51 -17.59 -12.39
C SER A 129 -22.44 -16.36 -13.29
N ASN A 130 -23.49 -16.07 -14.05
CA ASN A 130 -23.60 -14.93 -14.97
C ASN A 130 -24.47 -13.80 -14.43
N TYR A 131 -24.74 -13.78 -13.12
CA TYR A 131 -25.52 -12.70 -12.53
C TYR A 131 -24.69 -11.43 -12.43
N HIS A 132 -25.13 -10.35 -13.06
CA HIS A 132 -24.50 -9.04 -13.04
C HIS A 132 -25.33 -8.06 -12.22
N PHE A 133 -24.72 -7.47 -11.20
CA PHE A 133 -25.35 -6.42 -10.41
C PHE A 133 -25.36 -5.09 -11.18
N LYS A 134 -26.48 -4.38 -11.19
CA LYS A 134 -26.66 -3.11 -11.92
C LYS A 134 -25.71 -2.00 -11.46
N GLY A 135 -25.32 -2.04 -10.19
CA GLY A 135 -24.43 -1.06 -9.56
C GLY A 135 -22.93 -1.29 -9.78
N GLU A 136 -22.55 -2.26 -10.63
CA GLU A 136 -21.15 -2.59 -10.87
C GLU A 136 -20.37 -1.41 -11.44
N VAL A 137 -19.25 -1.10 -10.76
CA VAL A 137 -18.32 -0.05 -11.18
C VAL A 137 -17.30 -0.67 -12.13
N LYS A 138 -17.35 -0.26 -13.41
CA LYS A 138 -16.51 -0.85 -14.48
C LYS A 138 -15.24 -0.05 -14.75
N ASP A 139 -15.27 1.25 -14.52
CA ASP A 139 -14.18 2.15 -14.87
C ASP A 139 -13.65 2.91 -13.66
N VAL A 140 -12.38 3.31 -13.74
CA VAL A 140 -11.76 4.20 -12.77
C VAL A 140 -12.32 5.62 -12.91
N PRO A 141 -12.36 6.41 -11.83
CA PRO A 141 -12.94 7.75 -11.88
C PRO A 141 -12.08 8.73 -12.71
N ASP A 142 -12.72 9.76 -13.26
CA ASP A 142 -12.07 10.75 -14.14
C ASP A 142 -10.87 11.46 -13.50
N ASN A 143 -10.91 11.69 -12.19
CA ASN A 143 -9.79 12.29 -11.46
C ASN A 143 -8.54 11.41 -11.53
N PHE A 144 -8.70 10.08 -11.49
CA PHE A 144 -7.59 9.14 -11.68
C PHE A 144 -7.02 9.26 -13.10
N ASN A 145 -7.86 9.24 -14.13
CA ASN A 145 -7.43 9.39 -15.52
C ASN A 145 -6.70 10.73 -15.75
N LYS A 146 -7.25 11.83 -15.23
CA LYS A 146 -6.61 13.16 -15.28
C LYS A 146 -5.25 13.17 -14.58
N TRP A 147 -5.13 12.50 -13.44
CA TRP A 147 -3.85 12.39 -12.73
C TRP A 147 -2.82 11.59 -13.55
N ILE A 148 -3.24 10.48 -14.16
CA ILE A 148 -2.39 9.66 -15.04
C ILE A 148 -1.88 10.51 -16.20
N ASP A 149 -2.77 11.18 -16.94
CA ASP A 149 -2.39 12.00 -18.10
C ASP A 149 -1.43 13.13 -17.71
N LYS A 150 -1.70 13.82 -16.61
CA LYS A 150 -0.85 14.91 -16.09
C LYS A 150 0.58 14.43 -15.74
N ASN A 151 0.72 13.20 -15.29
CA ASN A 151 2.00 12.67 -14.81
C ASN A 151 2.72 11.76 -15.81
N LYS A 152 2.12 11.46 -16.96
CA LYS A 152 2.65 10.54 -17.96
C LYS A 152 4.08 10.89 -18.40
N GLU A 153 4.33 12.15 -18.74
CA GLU A 153 5.66 12.58 -19.16
C GLU A 153 6.68 12.57 -18.00
N ARG A 154 6.25 12.97 -16.80
CA ARG A 154 7.11 12.94 -15.61
C ARG A 154 7.48 11.52 -15.20
N ALA A 155 6.61 10.57 -15.43
CA ALA A 155 6.78 9.17 -15.05
C ALA A 155 7.94 8.50 -15.80
N LYS A 156 8.27 8.96 -17.00
CA LYS A 156 9.43 8.47 -17.78
C LYS A 156 10.77 8.66 -17.05
N GLY A 157 10.85 9.64 -16.14
CA GLY A 157 12.04 9.90 -15.32
C GLY A 157 11.98 9.33 -13.90
N TRP A 158 10.95 8.58 -13.53
CA TRP A 158 10.84 8.02 -12.19
C TRP A 158 11.68 6.76 -12.03
N SER A 159 12.50 6.72 -11.01
CA SER A 159 13.27 5.52 -10.65
C SER A 159 12.39 4.37 -10.12
N ASN A 160 11.22 4.67 -9.60
CA ASN A 160 10.26 3.71 -9.10
C ASN A 160 8.83 4.17 -9.38
N MET A 161 8.03 3.31 -9.99
CA MET A 161 6.61 3.57 -10.18
C MET A 161 5.84 3.50 -8.86
N PRO A 162 4.82 4.35 -8.67
CA PRO A 162 3.92 4.27 -7.53
C PRO A 162 3.27 2.89 -7.39
N TYR A 163 2.97 2.48 -6.16
CA TYR A 163 2.38 1.16 -5.87
C TYR A 163 1.09 0.91 -6.65
N PHE A 164 0.18 1.89 -6.67
CA PHE A 164 -1.12 1.77 -7.34
C PHE A 164 -1.00 1.65 -8.86
N VAL A 165 0.03 2.24 -9.48
CA VAL A 165 0.33 2.07 -10.90
C VAL A 165 0.79 0.64 -11.19
N ARG A 166 1.75 0.14 -10.40
CA ARG A 166 2.30 -1.22 -10.58
C ARG A 166 1.27 -2.33 -10.36
N HIS A 167 0.33 -2.10 -9.46
CA HIS A 167 -0.69 -3.11 -9.13
C HIS A 167 -1.91 -3.07 -10.04
N ASN A 168 -2.07 -2.01 -10.84
CA ASN A 168 -3.23 -1.82 -11.71
C ASN A 168 -2.83 -1.44 -13.15
N PRO A 169 -1.97 -2.23 -13.81
CA PRO A 169 -1.41 -1.87 -15.11
C PRO A 169 -2.50 -1.72 -16.21
N HIS A 170 -3.60 -2.43 -16.10
CA HIS A 170 -4.69 -2.39 -17.07
C HIS A 170 -5.51 -1.09 -17.04
N TYR A 171 -5.50 -0.37 -15.91
CA TYR A 171 -6.12 0.96 -15.78
C TYR A 171 -5.18 2.11 -16.15
N VAL A 172 -3.89 1.83 -16.34
CA VAL A 172 -2.88 2.87 -16.54
C VAL A 172 -2.36 2.81 -17.97
N LYS A 173 -3.14 3.33 -18.91
CA LYS A 173 -2.77 3.33 -20.34
C LYS A 173 -1.61 4.29 -20.60
N GLY A 174 -0.55 3.78 -21.23
CA GLY A 174 0.62 4.58 -21.68
C GLY A 174 1.66 4.89 -20.62
N PHE A 175 1.61 4.25 -19.46
CA PHE A 175 2.74 4.11 -18.57
C PHE A 175 3.46 2.80 -18.97
N GLU A 176 4.69 2.91 -19.43
CA GLU A 176 5.55 1.74 -19.51
C GLU A 176 5.89 1.35 -18.08
N VAL A 177 5.16 0.39 -17.54
CA VAL A 177 5.52 -0.23 -16.28
C VAL A 177 6.70 -1.13 -16.59
N ASP A 178 7.92 -0.61 -16.40
CA ASP A 178 9.12 -1.44 -16.41
C ASP A 178 8.91 -2.54 -15.37
N THR A 179 8.44 -3.67 -15.84
CA THR A 179 8.57 -4.92 -15.10
C THR A 179 10.06 -5.13 -15.02
N TYR A 180 10.65 -4.91 -13.84
CA TYR A 180 12.07 -5.17 -13.57
C TYR A 180 12.55 -6.34 -14.40
N SER A 181 13.47 -6.10 -15.32
CA SER A 181 14.02 -7.14 -16.16
C SER A 181 14.58 -8.26 -15.27
N ALA A 182 14.57 -9.49 -15.75
CA ALA A 182 15.12 -10.62 -15.00
C ALA A 182 16.59 -10.37 -14.55
N GLU A 183 17.30 -9.49 -15.26
CA GLU A 183 18.66 -9.06 -14.96
C GLU A 183 18.75 -8.08 -13.80
N GLU A 184 17.84 -7.12 -13.69
CA GLU A 184 17.76 -6.21 -12.52
C GLU A 184 17.41 -6.95 -11.25
N ARG A 185 16.56 -7.97 -11.31
CA ARG A 185 16.30 -8.87 -10.18
C ARG A 185 17.57 -9.62 -9.74
N LYS A 186 18.41 -10.04 -10.68
CA LYS A 186 19.72 -10.66 -10.38
C LYS A 186 20.68 -9.67 -9.72
N PHE A 187 20.73 -8.43 -10.21
CA PHE A 187 21.59 -7.38 -9.65
C PHE A 187 21.16 -6.98 -8.22
N THR A 188 19.87 -6.82 -7.98
CA THR A 188 19.33 -6.52 -6.64
C THR A 188 19.56 -7.68 -5.67
N ARG A 189 19.46 -8.91 -6.16
CA ARG A 189 19.74 -10.13 -5.38
C ARG A 189 21.23 -10.26 -5.04
N ALA A 190 22.11 -9.99 -6.00
CA ALA A 190 23.56 -9.99 -5.79
C ALA A 190 24.03 -8.90 -4.80
N ARG A 191 23.39 -7.72 -4.81
CA ARG A 191 23.66 -6.63 -3.85
C ARG A 191 23.19 -6.98 -2.45
N LYS A 192 22.04 -7.64 -2.30
CA LYS A 192 21.53 -8.15 -1.01
C LYS A 192 22.45 -9.26 -0.46
N THR A 193 22.97 -10.14 -1.31
CA THR A 193 23.88 -11.22 -0.89
C THR A 193 25.23 -10.68 -0.44
N LYS A 194 25.79 -9.68 -1.12
CA LYS A 194 27.02 -8.99 -0.68
C LYS A 194 26.86 -8.25 0.63
N PHE A 195 25.69 -7.69 0.90
CA PHE A 195 25.39 -7.02 2.17
C PHE A 195 25.22 -8.03 3.31
N ALA A 196 24.53 -9.15 3.06
CA ALA A 196 24.35 -10.23 4.03
C ALA A 196 25.69 -10.91 4.40
N MET A 197 26.66 -11.02 3.45
CA MET A 197 27.99 -11.56 3.73
C MET A 197 28.88 -10.63 4.57
N ARG A 198 28.53 -9.34 4.71
CA ARG A 198 29.28 -8.37 5.55
C ARG A 198 28.73 -8.26 6.97
N MET A 199 27.60 -8.90 7.28
CA MET A 199 27.09 -8.97 8.65
C MET A 199 27.87 -10.05 9.41
N PRO A 200 28.44 -9.76 10.59
CA PRO A 200 28.99 -10.80 11.45
C PRO A 200 27.89 -11.82 11.74
N ARG A 201 28.20 -13.11 11.56
CA ARG A 201 27.30 -14.18 11.98
C ARG A 201 27.14 -14.06 13.50
N PHE A 202 25.95 -13.71 13.95
CA PHE A 202 25.57 -13.95 15.32
C PHE A 202 25.40 -15.46 15.46
N GLU A 203 26.36 -16.10 16.09
CA GLU A 203 26.20 -17.48 16.53
C GLU A 203 25.10 -17.47 17.59
N THR A 204 23.98 -18.07 17.27
CA THR A 204 22.95 -18.35 18.27
C THR A 204 23.52 -19.35 19.23
N PRO A 205 23.52 -19.11 20.58
CA PRO A 205 23.91 -20.10 21.53
C PRO A 205 23.02 -21.33 21.41
N SER A 206 23.61 -22.44 21.05
CA SER A 206 22.96 -23.74 21.07
C SER A 206 22.79 -24.18 22.51
N SER A 207 21.71 -23.82 23.17
CA SER A 207 21.15 -24.57 24.29
C SER A 207 19.86 -23.96 24.81
N PHE A 208 18.75 -24.34 24.21
CA PHE A 208 17.51 -24.48 24.95
C PHE A 208 17.12 -25.94 24.89
N ALA A 209 17.69 -26.73 25.83
CA ALA A 209 17.12 -28.01 26.19
C ALA A 209 15.80 -27.71 26.92
N ILE A 210 14.69 -28.08 26.29
CA ILE A 210 13.39 -28.10 26.93
C ILE A 210 13.39 -29.30 27.88
N TYR A 211 13.37 -29.05 29.17
CA TYR A 211 12.92 -30.05 30.14
C TYR A 211 11.41 -29.98 30.25
N LEU A 212 10.77 -31.11 29.93
CA LEU A 212 9.42 -31.47 30.31
C LEU A 212 9.30 -31.64 31.79
#